data_e37a8f8587201486e626565242b94f1e
#
_entry.id   e37a8f8587201486e626565242b94f1e
#
_cell.length_a   1.000
_cell.length_b   1.000
_cell.length_c   1.000
_cell.angle_alpha   90.00
_cell.angle_beta   90.00
_cell.angle_gamma   90.00
#
_symmetry.space_group_name_H-M   'P 1'
#
loop_
_entity.id
_entity.type
_entity.pdbx_description
1 polymer ?
#
loop_
_entity_poly.entity_id
_entity_poly.type
_entity_poly.pdbx_seq_one_letter_code
_entity_poly.pdbx_strand_id
1 'polypeptide(L)'
;MTVYQNIKEAFTSIRGNLTRTIITSLIISFGIMALVGILTAIDGIETSLVKNFSFMGANSFNIQNRSSGFSLSRNNKRVYYENISYKEAQEFKERFEYNAEVSINSNNSWSAIAKYKKKKTNPNTNIIGGDNAYLSAAGYDLAEGRMITDADVERNIRVAVIGQEIKEILFGQADCINKSIKVGGVKLRVVGLFAPKGGAFDFGGDRIVLVPVSLARAQFPKSNTSYNIGVAVSDVKALDAVAAYSENLFRQVRKLKVKEVTNFSIIKSDSI
;
A
#
# COMPACT_ATOMS: atom_id res chain seq x y z
N MET A 1 12.39 -24.09 -63.35
CA MET A 1 13.39 -23.26 -62.67
C MET A 1 13.65 -23.82 -61.31
N THR A 2 14.87 -24.18 -60.99
CA THR A 2 15.20 -24.82 -59.70
C THR A 2 15.32 -23.77 -58.60
N VAL A 3 14.88 -24.09 -57.41
CA VAL A 3 14.93 -23.21 -56.20
C VAL A 3 16.31 -22.54 -56.04
N TYR A 4 17.36 -23.23 -56.41
CA TYR A 4 18.73 -22.73 -56.40
C TYR A 4 18.95 -21.52 -57.34
N GLN A 5 18.34 -21.52 -58.54
CA GLN A 5 18.47 -20.40 -59.49
C GLN A 5 17.76 -19.15 -58.96
N ASN A 6 16.57 -19.32 -58.36
CA ASN A 6 15.83 -18.22 -57.78
C ASN A 6 16.58 -17.56 -56.58
N ILE A 7 17.24 -18.37 -55.75
CA ILE A 7 18.08 -17.85 -54.66
C ILE A 7 19.28 -17.08 -55.20
N LYS A 8 19.94 -17.57 -56.24
CA LYS A 8 21.08 -16.92 -56.86
C LYS A 8 20.71 -15.59 -57.53
N GLU A 9 19.57 -15.51 -58.20
CA GLU A 9 19.06 -14.31 -58.82
C GLU A 9 18.66 -13.27 -57.77
N ALA A 10 18.01 -13.71 -56.67
CA ALA A 10 17.68 -12.83 -55.53
C ALA A 10 18.94 -12.20 -54.92
N PHE A 11 19.99 -13.00 -54.70
CA PHE A 11 21.26 -12.51 -54.17
C PHE A 11 21.95 -11.50 -55.10
N THR A 12 21.88 -11.73 -56.42
CA THR A 12 22.44 -10.80 -57.42
C THR A 12 21.67 -9.49 -57.47
N SER A 13 20.34 -9.56 -57.35
CA SER A 13 19.48 -8.39 -57.31
C SER A 13 19.72 -7.52 -56.06
N ILE A 14 19.96 -8.15 -54.90
CA ILE A 14 20.36 -7.46 -53.65
C ILE A 14 21.67 -6.73 -53.81
N ARG A 15 22.68 -7.36 -54.41
CA ARG A 15 24.00 -6.73 -54.66
C ARG A 15 23.92 -5.59 -55.67
N GLY A 16 23.00 -5.63 -56.64
CA GLY A 16 22.82 -4.57 -57.62
C GLY A 16 22.17 -3.29 -57.04
N ASN A 17 21.49 -3.39 -55.87
CA ASN A 17 20.80 -2.24 -55.25
C ASN A 17 21.07 -2.15 -53.73
N LEU A 18 22.32 -2.24 -53.33
CA LEU A 18 22.76 -2.29 -51.93
C LEU A 18 22.18 -1.16 -51.05
N THR A 19 22.18 0.07 -51.58
CA THR A 19 21.64 1.25 -50.81
C THR A 19 20.18 1.05 -50.48
N ARG A 20 19.36 0.59 -51.44
CA ARG A 20 17.92 0.36 -51.22
C ARG A 20 17.70 -0.78 -50.22
N THR A 21 18.47 -1.86 -50.35
CA THR A 21 18.38 -3.03 -49.46
C THR A 21 18.77 -2.67 -48.05
N ILE A 22 19.82 -1.88 -47.85
CA ILE A 22 20.23 -1.42 -46.49
C ILE A 22 19.16 -0.53 -45.88
N ILE A 23 18.64 0.44 -46.64
CA ILE A 23 17.61 1.35 -46.13
C ILE A 23 16.32 0.61 -45.72
N THR A 24 15.83 -0.30 -46.58
CA THR A 24 14.62 -1.09 -46.26
C THR A 24 14.85 -2.05 -45.10
N SER A 25 16.03 -2.69 -45.01
CA SER A 25 16.38 -3.54 -43.89
C SER A 25 16.45 -2.75 -42.57
N LEU A 26 17.05 -1.56 -42.59
CA LEU A 26 17.08 -0.69 -41.41
C LEU A 26 15.67 -0.25 -40.96
N ILE A 27 14.79 0.14 -41.89
CA ILE A 27 13.42 0.54 -41.54
C ILE A 27 12.68 -0.63 -40.89
N ILE A 28 12.78 -1.84 -41.43
CA ILE A 28 12.15 -3.04 -40.87
C ILE A 28 12.76 -3.36 -39.50
N SER A 29 14.08 -3.31 -39.37
CA SER A 29 14.77 -3.56 -38.11
C SER A 29 14.38 -2.57 -37.01
N PHE A 30 14.30 -1.28 -37.35
CA PHE A 30 13.82 -0.26 -36.40
C PHE A 30 12.36 -0.48 -36.02
N GLY A 31 11.50 -0.85 -36.97
CA GLY A 31 10.09 -1.17 -36.70
C GLY A 31 9.94 -2.34 -35.72
N ILE A 32 10.67 -3.43 -35.95
CA ILE A 32 10.66 -4.61 -35.07
C ILE A 32 11.26 -4.25 -33.70
N MET A 33 12.39 -3.53 -33.68
CA MET A 33 13.03 -3.10 -32.44
C MET A 33 12.11 -2.23 -31.59
N ALA A 34 11.40 -1.29 -32.21
CA ALA A 34 10.42 -0.44 -31.51
C ALA A 34 9.26 -1.26 -30.95
N LEU A 35 8.72 -2.21 -31.73
CA LEU A 35 7.62 -3.08 -31.30
C LEU A 35 8.04 -3.94 -30.11
N VAL A 36 9.18 -4.63 -30.20
CA VAL A 36 9.70 -5.45 -29.10
C VAL A 36 10.01 -4.60 -27.86
N GLY A 37 10.61 -3.42 -28.06
CA GLY A 37 10.88 -2.49 -26.96
C GLY A 37 9.63 -2.05 -26.21
N ILE A 38 8.54 -1.73 -26.93
CA ILE A 38 7.26 -1.36 -26.33
C ILE A 38 6.65 -2.55 -25.58
N LEU A 39 6.62 -3.74 -26.18
CA LEU A 39 6.09 -4.94 -25.52
C LEU A 39 6.86 -5.25 -24.23
N THR A 40 8.19 -5.22 -24.29
CA THR A 40 9.04 -5.46 -23.09
C THR A 40 8.79 -4.39 -22.01
N ALA A 41 8.59 -3.13 -22.40
CA ALA A 41 8.26 -2.07 -21.46
C ALA A 41 6.89 -2.29 -20.79
N ILE A 42 5.89 -2.71 -21.57
CA ILE A 42 4.55 -3.04 -21.05
C ILE A 42 4.64 -4.21 -20.05
N ASP A 43 5.32 -5.31 -20.42
CA ASP A 43 5.51 -6.46 -19.51
C ASP A 43 6.25 -6.06 -18.23
N GLY A 44 7.26 -5.19 -18.35
CA GLY A 44 7.99 -4.64 -17.21
C GLY A 44 7.10 -3.81 -16.27
N ILE A 45 6.25 -2.96 -16.84
CA ILE A 45 5.28 -2.15 -16.09
C ILE A 45 4.24 -3.07 -15.43
N GLU A 46 3.66 -4.01 -16.17
CA GLU A 46 2.67 -4.96 -15.64
C GLU A 46 3.25 -5.79 -14.49
N THR A 47 4.44 -6.35 -14.65
CA THR A 47 5.14 -7.08 -13.59
C THR A 47 5.41 -6.21 -12.37
N SER A 48 5.82 -4.96 -12.58
CA SER A 48 6.06 -4.01 -11.48
C SER A 48 4.76 -3.62 -10.77
N LEU A 49 3.67 -3.43 -11.52
CA LEU A 49 2.36 -3.17 -10.96
C LEU A 49 1.88 -4.36 -10.13
N VAL A 50 1.87 -5.58 -10.69
CA VAL A 50 1.45 -6.79 -9.98
C VAL A 50 2.26 -7.02 -8.70
N LYS A 51 3.58 -6.82 -8.74
CA LYS A 51 4.42 -6.90 -7.53
C LYS A 51 4.05 -5.81 -6.50
N ASN A 52 3.87 -4.56 -6.93
CA ASN A 52 3.48 -3.48 -6.04
C ASN A 52 2.07 -3.70 -5.45
N PHE A 53 1.15 -4.34 -6.19
CA PHE A 53 -0.17 -4.70 -5.70
C PHE A 53 -0.15 -5.90 -4.76
N SER A 54 0.72 -6.87 -4.98
CA SER A 54 0.93 -7.98 -4.02
C SER A 54 1.39 -7.47 -2.65
N PHE A 55 2.15 -6.36 -2.61
CA PHE A 55 2.55 -5.69 -1.37
C PHE A 55 1.41 -4.92 -0.67
N MET A 56 0.26 -4.71 -1.32
CA MET A 56 -0.93 -4.10 -0.70
C MET A 56 -1.82 -5.11 0.03
N GLY A 57 -1.36 -6.36 0.20
CA GLY A 57 -2.14 -7.46 0.73
C GLY A 57 -3.07 -8.01 -0.36
N ALA A 58 -2.58 -8.98 -1.15
CA ALA A 58 -3.23 -9.48 -2.37
C ALA A 58 -4.71 -9.87 -2.22
N ASN A 59 -5.20 -10.07 -1.00
CA ASN A 59 -6.56 -10.50 -0.70
C ASN A 59 -7.19 -9.60 0.37
N SER A 60 -6.96 -8.31 0.31
CA SER A 60 -7.48 -7.39 1.31
C SER A 60 -8.26 -6.24 0.70
N PHE A 61 -9.11 -5.63 1.51
CA PHE A 61 -9.76 -4.38 1.22
C PHE A 61 -9.74 -3.47 2.45
N ASN A 62 -9.86 -2.19 2.20
CA ASN A 62 -9.92 -1.18 3.25
C ASN A 62 -11.26 -0.45 3.23
N ILE A 63 -11.91 -0.36 4.40
CA ILE A 63 -13.04 0.51 4.63
C ILE A 63 -12.49 1.81 5.18
N GLN A 64 -12.70 2.89 4.46
CA GLN A 64 -12.22 4.20 4.84
C GLN A 64 -13.27 5.27 4.66
N ASN A 65 -13.07 6.42 5.29
CA ASN A 65 -13.94 7.55 5.09
C ASN A 65 -14.00 7.94 3.61
N ARG A 66 -15.20 8.20 3.11
CA ARG A 66 -15.36 8.68 1.75
C ARG A 66 -14.74 10.06 1.64
N SER A 67 -13.68 10.17 0.84
CA SER A 67 -13.09 11.47 0.53
C SER A 67 -14.14 12.34 -0.12
N SER A 68 -14.26 13.58 0.33
CA SER A 68 -15.09 14.59 -0.35
C SER A 68 -14.47 14.84 -1.72
N GLY A 69 -14.87 14.02 -2.69
CA GLY A 69 -14.44 14.14 -4.08
C GLY A 69 -14.80 15.52 -4.61
N PHE A 70 -13.95 16.05 -5.46
CA PHE A 70 -14.26 17.22 -6.27
C PHE A 70 -15.46 16.84 -7.16
N SER A 71 -16.68 17.10 -6.65
CA SER A 71 -17.87 16.95 -7.48
C SER A 71 -17.85 18.09 -8.49
N LEU A 72 -17.61 17.76 -9.76
CA LEU A 72 -17.80 18.65 -10.91
C LEU A 72 -19.29 18.97 -11.15
N SER A 73 -20.14 18.73 -10.17
CA SER A 73 -21.55 19.10 -10.22
C SER A 73 -21.69 20.60 -10.07
N ARG A 74 -22.51 21.18 -10.92
CA ARG A 74 -22.80 22.62 -11.09
C ARG A 74 -23.27 23.36 -9.83
N ASN A 75 -23.42 22.66 -8.72
CA ASN A 75 -23.88 23.15 -7.40
C ASN A 75 -22.85 22.91 -6.27
N ASN A 76 -21.62 23.08 -6.49
CA ASN A 76 -20.42 23.27 -5.62
C ASN A 76 -20.62 23.09 -4.07
N LYS A 77 -21.50 22.20 -3.61
CA LYS A 77 -21.64 21.84 -2.20
C LYS A 77 -20.67 20.70 -1.90
N ARG A 78 -19.58 21.01 -1.19
CA ARG A 78 -18.69 19.99 -0.63
C ARG A 78 -19.50 19.16 0.38
N VAL A 79 -19.78 17.93 0.07
CA VAL A 79 -20.38 16.99 1.03
C VAL A 79 -19.24 16.49 1.92
N TYR A 80 -19.26 16.89 3.19
CA TYR A 80 -18.36 16.36 4.20
C TYR A 80 -18.99 15.09 4.78
N TYR A 81 -18.29 13.99 4.65
CA TYR A 81 -18.68 12.75 5.29
C TYR A 81 -18.04 12.65 6.68
N GLU A 82 -18.80 12.13 7.63
CA GLU A 82 -18.34 11.91 9.00
C GLU A 82 -17.19 10.90 9.04
N ASN A 83 -16.14 11.23 9.81
CA ASN A 83 -15.00 10.32 9.97
C ASN A 83 -15.45 9.02 10.65
N ILE A 84 -14.75 7.93 10.31
CA ILE A 84 -14.93 6.66 11.02
C ILE A 84 -14.29 6.81 12.40
N SER A 85 -15.12 6.70 13.45
CA SER A 85 -14.66 6.74 14.82
C SER A 85 -14.02 5.40 15.24
N TYR A 86 -13.17 5.43 16.26
CA TYR A 86 -12.60 4.20 16.82
C TYR A 86 -13.67 3.23 17.33
N LYS A 87 -14.76 3.77 17.92
CA LYS A 87 -15.86 2.95 18.42
C LYS A 87 -16.59 2.22 17.30
N GLU A 88 -16.86 2.88 16.17
CA GLU A 88 -17.47 2.23 15.00
C GLU A 88 -16.56 1.15 14.42
N ALA A 89 -15.24 1.42 14.33
CA ALA A 89 -14.28 0.44 13.84
C ALA A 89 -14.19 -0.78 14.77
N GLN A 90 -14.23 -0.57 16.08
CA GLN A 90 -14.23 -1.64 17.08
C GLN A 90 -15.53 -2.45 17.03
N GLU A 91 -16.69 -1.80 16.98
CA GLU A 91 -18.00 -2.46 16.85
C GLU A 91 -18.07 -3.31 15.57
N PHE A 92 -17.50 -2.79 14.45
CA PHE A 92 -17.40 -3.58 13.24
C PHE A 92 -16.54 -4.83 13.45
N LYS A 93 -15.34 -4.69 14.04
CA LYS A 93 -14.42 -5.80 14.30
C LYS A 93 -15.05 -6.87 15.20
N GLU A 94 -15.77 -6.47 16.23
CA GLU A 94 -16.45 -7.39 17.17
C GLU A 94 -17.64 -8.14 16.54
N ARG A 95 -18.35 -7.51 15.60
CA ARG A 95 -19.51 -8.09 14.91
C ARG A 95 -19.17 -8.84 13.62
N PHE A 96 -17.89 -8.85 13.25
CA PHE A 96 -17.45 -9.47 12.01
C PHE A 96 -17.32 -10.98 12.17
N GLU A 97 -18.13 -11.76 11.41
CA GLU A 97 -18.27 -13.21 11.59
C GLU A 97 -17.53 -14.07 10.53
N TYR A 98 -16.97 -13.44 9.48
CA TYR A 98 -16.22 -14.18 8.47
C TYR A 98 -14.81 -14.58 8.95
N ASN A 99 -14.28 -15.67 8.38
CA ASN A 99 -12.89 -16.08 8.59
C ASN A 99 -11.92 -15.17 7.83
N ALA A 100 -11.69 -13.99 8.38
CA ALA A 100 -10.76 -12.98 7.85
C ALA A 100 -10.16 -12.18 9.00
N GLU A 101 -8.96 -11.64 8.77
CA GLU A 101 -8.30 -10.79 9.76
C GLU A 101 -8.77 -9.35 9.60
N VAL A 102 -9.30 -8.77 10.68
CA VAL A 102 -9.76 -7.38 10.72
C VAL A 102 -8.79 -6.52 11.51
N SER A 103 -8.20 -5.55 10.85
CA SER A 103 -7.28 -4.57 11.41
C SER A 103 -7.93 -3.20 11.55
N ILE A 104 -7.67 -2.54 12.66
CA ILE A 104 -8.04 -1.13 12.86
C ILE A 104 -6.77 -0.29 12.83
N ASN A 105 -6.71 0.67 11.92
CA ASN A 105 -5.57 1.55 11.81
C ASN A 105 -5.96 3.02 11.65
N SER A 106 -5.03 3.91 11.96
CA SER A 106 -5.21 5.35 11.80
C SER A 106 -3.90 6.01 11.41
N ASN A 107 -3.98 7.02 10.56
CA ASN A 107 -2.83 7.84 10.24
C ASN A 107 -2.81 9.08 11.11
N ASN A 108 -1.85 9.13 12.02
CA ASN A 108 -1.76 10.17 13.04
C ASN A 108 -0.81 11.31 12.66
N SER A 109 0.20 11.06 11.83
CA SER A 109 1.11 12.10 11.34
C SER A 109 1.83 11.65 10.08
N TRP A 110 2.07 12.57 9.14
CA TRP A 110 2.87 12.39 7.93
C TRP A 110 4.23 13.10 8.00
N SER A 111 4.46 13.89 9.06
CA SER A 111 5.59 14.81 9.17
C SER A 111 6.30 14.71 10.52
N ALA A 112 6.26 13.54 11.15
CA ALA A 112 6.95 13.32 12.40
C ALA A 112 8.46 13.23 12.20
N ILE A 113 9.20 13.45 13.30
CA ILE A 113 10.64 13.27 13.37
C ILE A 113 10.93 12.16 14.37
N ALA A 114 11.64 11.13 13.94
CA ALA A 114 12.19 10.10 14.80
C ALA A 114 13.63 10.47 15.19
N LYS A 115 14.00 10.24 16.46
CA LYS A 115 15.33 10.57 17.00
C LYS A 115 15.90 9.40 17.79
N TYR A 116 17.19 9.15 17.59
CA TYR A 116 17.96 8.21 18.37
C TYR A 116 19.34 8.80 18.67
N LYS A 117 19.67 9.01 19.95
CA LYS A 117 20.91 9.71 20.36
C LYS A 117 21.04 11.07 19.63
N LYS A 118 22.11 11.24 18.84
CA LYS A 118 22.40 12.46 18.05
C LYS A 118 21.79 12.41 16.63
N LYS A 119 21.26 11.26 16.17
CA LYS A 119 20.69 11.09 14.83
C LYS A 119 19.20 11.40 14.84
N LYS A 120 18.69 11.95 13.74
CA LYS A 120 17.28 12.26 13.51
C LYS A 120 16.89 12.02 12.06
N THR A 121 15.64 11.65 11.83
CA THR A 121 15.04 11.60 10.47
C THR A 121 14.65 13.00 10.01
N ASN A 122 14.39 13.13 8.72
CA ASN A 122 13.69 14.29 8.19
C ASN A 122 12.22 14.34 8.70
N PRO A 123 11.54 15.49 8.63
CA PRO A 123 10.14 15.62 9.03
C PRO A 123 9.20 15.00 7.97
N ASN A 124 9.39 13.72 7.68
CA ASN A 124 8.64 12.92 6.70
C ASN A 124 8.34 11.51 7.22
N THR A 125 8.48 11.30 8.52
CA THR A 125 8.15 10.02 9.16
C THR A 125 6.65 9.92 9.38
N ASN A 126 6.07 8.83 8.89
CA ASN A 126 4.66 8.54 9.05
C ASN A 126 4.39 7.77 10.35
N ILE A 127 3.53 8.31 11.22
CA ILE A 127 3.08 7.61 12.43
C ILE A 127 1.73 6.99 12.15
N ILE A 128 1.67 5.66 12.22
CA ILE A 128 0.44 4.89 12.07
C ILE A 128 0.12 4.20 13.39
N GLY A 129 -1.10 4.38 13.86
CA GLY A 129 -1.68 3.54 14.89
C GLY A 129 -2.24 2.28 14.26
N GLY A 130 -1.90 1.11 14.77
CA GLY A 130 -2.41 -0.15 14.25
C GLY A 130 -2.49 -1.23 15.33
N ASP A 131 -3.06 -2.35 14.96
CA ASP A 131 -3.18 -3.55 15.80
C ASP A 131 -2.34 -4.72 15.26
N ASN A 132 -2.51 -5.92 15.82
CA ASN A 132 -1.80 -7.14 15.43
C ASN A 132 -2.06 -7.55 13.97
N ALA A 133 -3.27 -7.34 13.45
CA ALA A 133 -3.68 -7.70 12.11
C ALA A 133 -3.25 -6.69 11.02
N TYR A 134 -2.60 -5.57 11.42
CA TYR A 134 -2.17 -4.54 10.47
C TYR A 134 -1.21 -5.08 9.41
N LEU A 135 -0.33 -6.01 9.77
CA LEU A 135 0.64 -6.61 8.85
C LEU A 135 -0.06 -7.27 7.66
N SER A 136 -1.00 -8.17 7.94
CA SER A 136 -1.76 -8.90 6.91
C SER A 136 -2.64 -7.94 6.08
N ALA A 137 -3.32 -7.00 6.74
CA ALA A 137 -4.24 -6.08 6.07
C ALA A 137 -3.53 -5.04 5.19
N ALA A 138 -2.31 -4.63 5.55
CA ALA A 138 -1.54 -3.62 4.84
C ALA A 138 -0.42 -4.21 3.96
N GLY A 139 -0.27 -5.54 3.91
CA GLY A 139 0.71 -6.24 3.09
C GLY A 139 2.16 -5.89 3.45
N TYR A 140 2.46 -5.79 4.73
CA TYR A 140 3.84 -5.67 5.21
C TYR A 140 4.36 -7.03 5.65
N ASP A 141 5.65 -7.25 5.47
CA ASP A 141 6.38 -8.36 6.05
C ASP A 141 7.28 -7.87 7.17
N LEU A 142 7.52 -8.74 8.14
CA LEU A 142 8.44 -8.46 9.24
C LEU A 142 9.82 -9.00 8.90
N ALA A 143 10.84 -8.15 8.94
CA ALA A 143 12.23 -8.56 8.75
C ALA A 143 12.86 -9.08 10.03
N GLU A 144 12.62 -8.39 11.16
CA GLU A 144 13.23 -8.72 12.46
C GLU A 144 12.28 -8.38 13.62
N GLY A 145 12.39 -9.13 14.71
CA GLY A 145 11.65 -8.87 15.93
C GLY A 145 10.23 -9.40 15.94
N ARG A 146 9.27 -8.63 16.46
CA ARG A 146 7.85 -9.01 16.57
C ARG A 146 6.92 -7.86 16.22
N MET A 147 5.69 -8.20 15.87
CA MET A 147 4.60 -7.25 15.69
C MET A 147 4.04 -6.74 17.03
N ILE A 148 3.16 -5.75 16.91
CA ILE A 148 2.31 -5.29 17.99
C ILE A 148 1.32 -6.42 18.33
N THR A 149 1.15 -6.68 19.62
CA THR A 149 0.21 -7.69 20.14
C THR A 149 -1.04 -7.02 20.70
N ASP A 150 -2.10 -7.79 20.90
CA ASP A 150 -3.32 -7.27 21.53
C ASP A 150 -3.04 -6.75 22.95
N ALA A 151 -2.14 -7.41 23.70
CA ALA A 151 -1.69 -6.93 25.00
C ALA A 151 -0.98 -5.57 24.94
N ASP A 152 -0.22 -5.28 23.85
CA ASP A 152 0.40 -3.97 23.65
C ASP A 152 -0.68 -2.90 23.40
N VAL A 153 -1.75 -3.24 22.66
CA VAL A 153 -2.89 -2.36 22.40
C VAL A 153 -3.70 -2.11 23.67
N GLU A 154 -4.09 -3.15 24.39
CA GLU A 154 -4.93 -3.05 25.59
C GLU A 154 -4.25 -2.26 26.73
N ARG A 155 -2.95 -2.50 26.91
CA ARG A 155 -2.17 -1.88 27.99
C ARG A 155 -1.49 -0.57 27.59
N ASN A 156 -1.72 -0.07 26.38
CA ASN A 156 -1.06 1.15 25.85
C ASN A 156 0.48 1.10 25.97
N ILE A 157 1.09 -0.04 25.66
CA ILE A 157 2.54 -0.21 25.83
C ILE A 157 3.27 0.65 24.80
N ARG A 158 4.31 1.37 25.23
CA ARG A 158 5.09 2.28 24.39
C ARG A 158 6.10 1.52 23.53
N VAL A 159 5.59 0.75 22.58
CA VAL A 159 6.38 -0.01 21.59
C VAL A 159 6.15 0.53 20.20
N ALA A 160 7.07 0.23 19.30
CA ALA A 160 6.98 0.60 17.89
C ALA A 160 7.61 -0.48 17.01
N VAL A 161 7.02 -0.68 15.83
CA VAL A 161 7.64 -1.37 14.68
C VAL A 161 8.03 -0.27 13.69
N ILE A 162 9.26 -0.31 13.17
CA ILE A 162 9.81 0.75 12.32
C ILE A 162 10.09 0.22 10.91
N GLY A 163 10.01 1.10 9.92
CA GLY A 163 10.38 0.82 8.55
C GLY A 163 11.90 0.87 8.33
N GLN A 164 12.33 0.29 7.23
CA GLN A 164 13.75 0.08 6.90
C GLN A 164 14.52 1.41 6.79
N GLU A 165 13.96 2.43 6.14
CA GLU A 165 14.63 3.74 5.99
C GLU A 165 14.90 4.40 7.36
N ILE A 166 13.97 4.26 8.31
CA ILE A 166 14.15 4.78 9.67
C ILE A 166 15.30 4.05 10.37
N LYS A 167 15.38 2.72 10.22
CA LYS A 167 16.49 1.91 10.76
C LYS A 167 17.81 2.38 10.18
N GLU A 168 17.90 2.56 8.88
CA GLU A 168 19.14 3.00 8.20
C GLU A 168 19.60 4.38 8.67
N ILE A 169 18.69 5.35 8.76
CA ILE A 169 19.02 6.71 9.19
C ILE A 169 19.45 6.73 10.66
N LEU A 170 18.73 6.06 11.55
CA LEU A 170 18.96 6.17 12.98
C LEU A 170 20.06 5.22 13.48
N PHE A 171 20.14 4.01 12.97
CA PHE A 171 21.02 2.95 13.46
C PHE A 171 22.11 2.57 12.46
N GLY A 172 21.90 2.75 11.15
CA GLY A 172 22.80 2.27 10.11
C GLY A 172 22.79 0.74 10.07
N GLN A 173 23.97 0.13 10.24
CA GLN A 173 24.12 -1.33 10.31
C GLN A 173 23.89 -1.93 11.70
N ALA A 174 23.69 -1.09 12.73
CA ALA A 174 23.50 -1.58 14.10
C ALA A 174 22.07 -2.11 14.30
N ASP A 175 21.95 -3.07 15.22
CA ASP A 175 20.65 -3.60 15.64
C ASP A 175 19.78 -2.51 16.27
N CYS A 176 18.51 -2.46 15.85
CA CYS A 176 17.49 -1.52 16.33
C CYS A 176 16.54 -2.13 17.36
N ILE A 177 16.47 -3.47 17.47
CA ILE A 177 15.53 -4.16 18.35
C ILE A 177 15.84 -3.87 19.82
N ASN A 178 14.82 -3.68 20.62
CA ASN A 178 14.89 -3.29 22.04
C ASN A 178 15.56 -1.93 22.32
N LYS A 179 15.92 -1.15 21.31
CA LYS A 179 16.40 0.22 21.52
C LYS A 179 15.22 1.18 21.66
N SER A 180 15.46 2.27 22.40
CA SER A 180 14.44 3.31 22.59
C SER A 180 14.69 4.48 21.64
N ILE A 181 13.70 4.80 20.83
CA ILE A 181 13.66 5.99 19.96
C ILE A 181 12.68 7.01 20.50
N LYS A 182 12.81 8.26 20.09
CA LYS A 182 11.84 9.32 20.40
C LYS A 182 11.17 9.76 19.10
N VAL A 183 9.85 9.59 19.00
CA VAL A 183 9.07 9.93 17.80
C VAL A 183 7.98 10.91 18.21
N GLY A 184 7.90 12.07 17.54
CA GLY A 184 6.91 13.09 17.87
C GLY A 184 6.90 13.51 19.35
N GLY A 185 8.07 13.41 20.04
CA GLY A 185 8.18 13.72 21.47
C GLY A 185 8.00 12.51 22.40
N VAL A 186 7.42 11.41 21.94
CA VAL A 186 7.13 10.20 22.74
C VAL A 186 8.30 9.21 22.66
N LYS A 187 8.73 8.65 23.81
CA LYS A 187 9.74 7.60 23.86
C LYS A 187 9.09 6.24 23.63
N LEU A 188 9.58 5.51 22.61
CA LEU A 188 9.06 4.22 22.17
C LEU A 188 10.20 3.19 22.15
N ARG A 189 9.93 1.96 22.54
CA ARG A 189 10.86 0.84 22.40
C ARG A 189 10.60 0.15 21.07
N VAL A 190 11.61 0.01 20.23
CA VAL A 190 11.53 -0.71 18.96
C VAL A 190 11.41 -2.21 19.26
N VAL A 191 10.36 -2.86 18.77
CA VAL A 191 10.12 -4.29 18.97
C VAL A 191 10.15 -5.07 17.68
N GLY A 192 10.06 -4.40 16.53
CA GLY A 192 10.11 -5.03 15.21
C GLY A 192 10.62 -4.06 14.14
N LEU A 193 11.04 -4.66 13.04
CA LEU A 193 11.49 -3.99 11.83
C LEU A 193 10.72 -4.55 10.65
N PHE A 194 10.08 -3.71 9.86
CA PHE A 194 9.46 -4.12 8.61
C PHE A 194 10.52 -4.47 7.57
N ALA A 195 10.22 -5.48 6.75
CA ALA A 195 10.98 -5.74 5.54
C ALA A 195 10.83 -4.56 4.58
N PRO A 196 11.87 -4.24 3.78
CA PRO A 196 11.80 -3.16 2.82
C PRO A 196 10.68 -3.45 1.80
N LYS A 197 9.79 -2.50 1.63
CA LYS A 197 8.64 -2.65 0.72
C LYS A 197 9.03 -2.49 -0.75
N GLY A 198 10.24 -2.02 -1.02
CA GLY A 198 10.95 -1.95 -2.30
C GLY A 198 10.05 -1.82 -3.52
N GLY A 199 9.72 -0.62 -3.92
CA GLY A 199 9.01 -0.35 -5.17
C GLY A 199 9.53 0.93 -5.81
N ALA A 200 9.52 1.01 -7.15
CA ALA A 200 9.89 2.22 -7.89
C ALA A 200 9.00 3.43 -7.53
N PHE A 201 7.88 3.19 -6.85
CA PHE A 201 6.96 4.19 -6.31
C PHE A 201 6.78 4.00 -4.80
N ASP A 202 7.89 4.09 -4.03
CA ASP A 202 7.80 4.11 -2.57
C ASP A 202 7.17 5.42 -2.08
N PHE A 203 5.85 5.41 -1.93
CA PHE A 203 5.10 6.51 -1.30
C PHE A 203 5.33 6.59 0.22
N GLY A 204 6.55 6.29 0.70
CA GLY A 204 6.93 6.39 2.11
C GLY A 204 6.66 5.14 2.94
N GLY A 205 6.53 3.96 2.29
CA GLY A 205 6.33 2.68 2.98
C GLY A 205 7.45 2.32 3.94
N ASP A 206 8.68 2.74 3.66
CA ASP A 206 9.84 2.49 4.51
C ASP A 206 10.08 3.60 5.58
N ARG A 207 9.30 4.71 5.52
CA ARG A 207 9.35 5.83 6.50
C ARG A 207 8.22 5.76 7.54
N ILE A 208 7.83 4.56 7.91
CA ILE A 208 6.72 4.29 8.82
C ILE A 208 7.21 3.97 10.24
N VAL A 209 6.45 4.46 11.23
CA VAL A 209 6.50 4.03 12.62
C VAL A 209 5.10 3.55 12.99
N LEU A 210 4.94 2.25 13.12
CA LEU A 210 3.71 1.64 13.60
C LEU A 210 3.75 1.58 15.13
N VAL A 211 2.70 2.06 15.76
CA VAL A 211 2.50 2.01 17.22
C VAL A 211 1.13 1.40 17.54
N PRO A 212 0.89 0.90 18.75
CA PRO A 212 -0.45 0.44 19.15
C PRO A 212 -1.50 1.52 18.88
N VAL A 213 -2.63 1.16 18.29
CA VAL A 213 -3.69 2.12 17.91
C VAL A 213 -4.21 2.90 19.11
N SER A 214 -4.27 2.28 20.28
CA SER A 214 -4.63 2.92 21.55
C SER A 214 -3.60 3.95 21.97
N LEU A 215 -2.31 3.65 21.83
CA LEU A 215 -1.21 4.57 22.10
C LEU A 215 -1.22 5.74 21.10
N ALA A 216 -1.46 5.45 19.82
CA ALA A 216 -1.57 6.47 18.78
C ALA A 216 -2.66 7.49 19.13
N ARG A 217 -3.83 7.01 19.55
CA ARG A 217 -4.96 7.84 19.98
C ARG A 217 -4.62 8.70 21.21
N ALA A 218 -3.89 8.14 22.17
CA ALA A 218 -3.56 8.83 23.41
C ALA A 218 -2.42 9.84 23.28
N GLN A 219 -1.39 9.53 22.50
CA GLN A 219 -0.13 10.29 22.46
C GLN A 219 0.04 11.13 21.18
N PHE A 220 -0.67 10.79 20.10
CA PHE A 220 -0.60 11.49 18.82
C PHE A 220 -2.01 11.90 18.35
N PRO A 221 -2.79 12.60 19.20
CA PRO A 221 -4.14 13.00 18.84
C PRO A 221 -4.12 13.96 17.65
N LYS A 222 -5.04 13.76 16.72
CA LYS A 222 -5.31 14.67 15.60
C LYS A 222 -6.77 15.05 15.65
N SER A 223 -7.07 16.34 15.51
CA SER A 223 -8.43 16.88 15.66
C SER A 223 -9.47 16.22 14.75
N ASN A 224 -9.05 15.57 13.69
CA ASN A 224 -9.94 14.97 12.70
C ASN A 224 -9.42 13.58 12.28
N THR A 225 -9.09 12.73 13.26
CA THR A 225 -8.64 11.38 12.99
C THR A 225 -9.80 10.53 12.47
N SER A 226 -9.65 9.96 11.28
CA SER A 226 -10.50 8.89 10.78
C SER A 226 -9.75 7.58 10.90
N TYR A 227 -10.45 6.55 11.35
CA TYR A 227 -9.91 5.19 11.39
C TYR A 227 -10.20 4.48 10.07
N ASN A 228 -9.30 3.62 9.66
CA ASN A 228 -9.49 2.71 8.54
C ASN A 228 -9.63 1.30 9.10
N ILE A 229 -10.46 0.50 8.45
CA ILE A 229 -10.65 -0.90 8.77
C ILE A 229 -10.11 -1.71 7.61
N GLY A 230 -9.00 -2.39 7.82
CA GLY A 230 -8.42 -3.31 6.85
C GLY A 230 -8.97 -4.72 7.08
N VAL A 231 -9.40 -5.38 6.03
CA VAL A 231 -9.87 -6.78 6.10
C VAL A 231 -9.03 -7.62 5.14
N ALA A 232 -8.32 -8.59 5.69
CA ALA A 232 -7.52 -9.54 4.91
C ALA A 232 -8.23 -10.90 4.89
N VAL A 233 -8.58 -11.36 3.69
CA VAL A 233 -9.33 -12.60 3.46
C VAL A 233 -8.35 -13.71 3.09
N SER A 234 -8.54 -14.91 3.63
CA SER A 234 -7.68 -16.05 3.32
C SER A 234 -7.89 -16.61 1.91
N ASP A 235 -9.10 -16.48 1.36
CA ASP A 235 -9.45 -16.95 0.01
C ASP A 235 -9.81 -15.78 -0.91
N VAL A 236 -9.02 -15.61 -1.98
CA VAL A 236 -9.24 -14.58 -3.02
C VAL A 236 -10.66 -14.63 -3.59
N LYS A 237 -11.21 -15.84 -3.79
CA LYS A 237 -12.55 -16.01 -4.36
C LYS A 237 -13.67 -15.49 -3.47
N ALA A 238 -13.41 -15.40 -2.16
CA ALA A 238 -14.37 -14.88 -1.19
C ALA A 238 -14.30 -13.35 -1.06
N LEU A 239 -13.31 -12.68 -1.64
CA LEU A 239 -13.06 -11.23 -1.46
C LEU A 239 -14.29 -10.39 -1.76
N ASP A 240 -14.96 -10.62 -2.89
CA ASP A 240 -16.14 -9.86 -3.28
C ASP A 240 -17.33 -10.09 -2.35
N ALA A 241 -17.56 -11.33 -1.96
CA ALA A 241 -18.65 -11.69 -1.03
C ALA A 241 -18.40 -11.08 0.35
N VAL A 242 -17.16 -11.16 0.85
CA VAL A 242 -16.77 -10.58 2.14
C VAL A 242 -16.82 -9.06 2.10
N ALA A 243 -16.42 -8.43 1.00
CA ALA A 243 -16.53 -6.98 0.84
C ALA A 243 -17.99 -6.51 0.85
N ALA A 244 -18.90 -7.21 0.13
CA ALA A 244 -20.32 -6.91 0.14
C ALA A 244 -20.96 -7.11 1.53
N TYR A 245 -20.59 -8.19 2.23
CA TYR A 245 -21.00 -8.40 3.61
C TYR A 245 -20.52 -7.26 4.52
N SER A 246 -19.25 -6.88 4.39
CA SER A 246 -18.63 -5.80 5.18
C SER A 246 -19.32 -4.45 4.94
N GLU A 247 -19.73 -4.17 3.71
CA GLU A 247 -20.51 -2.97 3.40
C GLU A 247 -21.84 -2.96 4.16
N ASN A 248 -22.58 -4.06 4.11
CA ASN A 248 -23.85 -4.18 4.81
C ASN A 248 -23.67 -4.10 6.33
N LEU A 249 -22.69 -4.78 6.90
CA LEU A 249 -22.38 -4.73 8.31
C LEU A 249 -22.00 -3.31 8.76
N PHE A 250 -21.13 -2.63 8.01
CA PHE A 250 -20.69 -1.28 8.39
C PHE A 250 -21.79 -0.23 8.20
N ARG A 251 -22.71 -0.42 7.24
CA ARG A 251 -23.94 0.39 7.14
C ARG A 251 -24.82 0.25 8.39
N GLN A 252 -24.92 -0.96 8.99
CA GLN A 252 -25.65 -1.19 10.24
C GLN A 252 -24.94 -0.52 11.43
N VAL A 253 -23.61 -0.66 11.54
CA VAL A 253 -22.80 0.00 12.58
C VAL A 253 -23.02 1.51 12.53
N ARG A 254 -23.03 2.10 11.33
CA ARG A 254 -23.32 3.53 11.10
C ARG A 254 -24.80 3.90 11.14
N LYS A 255 -25.70 2.94 11.33
CA LYS A 255 -27.15 3.13 11.39
C LYS A 255 -27.72 3.84 10.17
N LEU A 256 -27.13 3.61 8.99
CA LEU A 256 -27.57 4.20 7.73
C LEU A 256 -28.89 3.58 7.28
N LYS A 257 -29.84 4.41 6.85
CA LYS A 257 -31.10 3.94 6.27
C LYS A 257 -30.90 3.28 4.93
N VAL A 258 -31.82 2.40 4.52
CA VAL A 258 -31.72 1.64 3.25
C VAL A 258 -31.54 2.53 2.01
N LYS A 259 -32.21 3.70 2.00
CA LYS A 259 -32.14 4.66 0.88
C LYS A 259 -31.01 5.68 1.02
N GLU A 260 -30.26 5.64 2.11
CA GLU A 260 -29.20 6.61 2.40
C GLU A 260 -27.91 6.24 1.66
N VAL A 261 -27.27 7.22 1.06
CA VAL A 261 -26.02 7.03 0.33
C VAL A 261 -24.92 6.61 1.31
N THR A 262 -24.14 5.61 0.94
CA THR A 262 -22.98 5.13 1.71
C THR A 262 -21.98 6.28 1.92
N ASN A 263 -21.67 6.57 3.18
CA ASN A 263 -20.78 7.66 3.59
C ASN A 263 -19.33 7.21 3.85
N PHE A 264 -18.99 6.01 3.43
CA PHE A 264 -17.65 5.41 3.43
C PHE A 264 -17.34 4.79 2.08
N SER A 265 -16.11 4.40 1.86
CA SER A 265 -15.66 3.71 0.64
C SER A 265 -14.97 2.42 1.00
N ILE A 266 -15.22 1.38 0.21
CA ILE A 266 -14.46 0.13 0.24
C ILE A 266 -13.51 0.15 -0.94
N ILE A 267 -12.21 0.10 -0.66
CA ILE A 267 -11.15 0.03 -1.66
C ILE A 267 -10.53 -1.35 -1.59
N LYS A 268 -10.70 -2.13 -2.64
CA LYS A 268 -10.11 -3.47 -2.78
C LYS A 268 -8.71 -3.35 -3.35
N SER A 269 -7.84 -4.27 -2.98
CA SER A 269 -6.47 -4.32 -3.48
C SER A 269 -6.37 -4.64 -4.99
N ASP A 270 -7.42 -5.23 -5.58
CA ASP A 270 -7.50 -5.61 -6.99
C ASP A 270 -8.22 -4.57 -7.89
N SER A 271 -8.72 -3.46 -7.32
CA SER A 271 -9.56 -2.50 -8.05
C SER A 271 -8.83 -1.23 -8.50
N ILE A 272 -7.50 -1.30 -8.67
CA ILE A 272 -6.70 -0.15 -9.12
C ILE A 272 -6.13 -0.41 -10.51
#